data_adf824bc94f9c2d32d91efe4ffd94380
#
_entry.id   adf824bc94f9c2d32d91efe4ffd94380
#
_cell.length_a   1.000
_cell.length_b   1.000
_cell.length_c   1.000
_cell.angle_alpha   90.00
_cell.angle_beta   90.00
_cell.angle_gamma   90.00
#
_symmetry.space_group_name_H-M   'P 1'
#
loop_
_entity.id
_entity.type
_entity.pdbx_description
1 polymer ?
#
loop_
_entity_poly.entity_id
_entity_poly.type
_entity_poly.pdbx_seq_one_letter_code
_entity_poly.pdbx_strand_id
1 'polypeptide(L)'
;MKYHLLKPLFLVSALLISTLQGVEHFWDEIPLSPSTTRPAEVLDDYWNSEFHRVNREVADAQKTQLIFLGDSITWSWSLGPETGKEIWENQFAAYKPINMGNSGDITPVMLHRVTRGNLDFADGQHPKVAVLLCGINNLGVSQSAGGREQWHLGSHCPPADIANGIRAIAQVFRRRLPGTRLIMMATLPVSDDGNRAKCRQASAINAALVRNDNEVAFVDLQDKFLLPDGSLNKQLFTDGTHLTAEGYRIWAKGIEPLILKFMEAPPLKPVKIMLIGDSVTEGLDSDGSYRRYMDGMLRREGHLIDFVGSRRQHNDDKTEPDNYEYDVDHEGHWGKDSAWMAENLPRLLASNVPDVAVIHLGTEDILSSNAAAESLTDGILQNIGKLVDALRAKNGNIRIVLSTIIPVKGKESVVSLLNLKISRYVQSNSTRQCQVVLADPHKGFDVSKDVSHDNPLPNAAGARKMARVFADVIHNTDLEGQTEKAEIRH
;
A
#
# COMPACT_ATOMS: atom_id res chain seq x y z
N MET A 1 -51.03 -28.12 3.89
CA MET A 1 -50.63 -26.87 4.52
C MET A 1 -49.12 -26.94 4.76
N LYS A 2 -48.36 -26.32 3.85
CA LYS A 2 -46.91 -26.23 3.92
C LYS A 2 -46.57 -24.76 4.27
N TYR A 3 -45.90 -24.53 5.36
CA TYR A 3 -45.21 -23.24 5.58
C TYR A 3 -43.70 -23.49 5.67
N HIS A 4 -43.01 -23.02 4.65
CA HIS A 4 -41.55 -22.94 4.58
C HIS A 4 -41.04 -21.89 5.54
N LEU A 5 -40.20 -22.33 6.46
CA LEU A 5 -39.30 -21.46 7.23
C LEU A 5 -38.03 -21.20 6.39
N LEU A 6 -38.01 -20.09 5.71
CA LEU A 6 -36.80 -19.48 5.14
C LEU A 6 -36.66 -18.12 5.80
N LYS A 7 -35.74 -18.01 6.72
CA LYS A 7 -34.99 -16.82 7.19
C LYS A 7 -34.26 -17.20 8.47
N PRO A 8 -32.93 -17.12 8.49
CA PRO A 8 -32.24 -15.93 9.03
C PRO A 8 -30.84 -15.69 8.42
N LEU A 9 -30.65 -15.68 7.11
CA LEU A 9 -29.33 -15.33 6.55
C LEU A 9 -29.10 -13.82 6.39
N PHE A 10 -30.16 -13.00 6.39
CA PHE A 10 -30.06 -11.56 6.18
C PHE A 10 -29.82 -10.72 7.45
N LEU A 11 -30.04 -11.25 8.64
CA LEU A 11 -29.86 -10.50 9.88
C LEU A 11 -28.38 -10.52 10.38
N VAL A 12 -27.60 -11.51 10.03
CA VAL A 12 -26.20 -11.61 10.46
C VAL A 12 -25.31 -10.61 9.72
N SER A 13 -25.60 -10.33 8.45
CA SER A 13 -24.83 -9.34 7.68
C SER A 13 -25.08 -7.88 8.12
N ALA A 14 -26.26 -7.55 8.60
CA ALA A 14 -26.58 -6.20 9.07
C ALA A 14 -26.01 -5.89 10.47
N LEU A 15 -25.87 -6.90 11.34
CA LEU A 15 -25.28 -6.71 12.68
C LEU A 15 -23.75 -6.63 12.65
N LEU A 16 -23.09 -7.28 11.69
CA LEU A 16 -21.63 -7.24 11.53
C LEU A 16 -21.12 -5.91 10.99
N ILE A 17 -21.92 -5.21 10.19
CA ILE A 17 -21.56 -3.88 9.65
C ILE A 17 -21.61 -2.79 10.72
N SER A 18 -22.40 -2.97 11.80
CA SER A 18 -22.53 -1.95 12.86
C SER A 18 -21.34 -1.88 13.82
N THR A 19 -20.41 -2.84 13.80
CA THR A 19 -19.22 -2.85 14.67
C THR A 19 -17.95 -2.26 14.02
N LEU A 20 -17.98 -2.03 12.70
CA LEU A 20 -16.96 -1.26 11.98
C LEU A 20 -17.43 0.20 11.83
N GLN A 21 -17.60 0.91 12.93
CA GLN A 21 -17.90 2.35 12.86
C GLN A 21 -16.77 3.05 12.05
N GLY A 22 -17.07 3.38 10.79
CA GLY A 22 -16.26 4.24 9.94
C GLY A 22 -15.37 3.57 8.89
N VAL A 23 -15.33 2.24 8.76
CA VAL A 23 -14.56 1.59 7.69
C VAL A 23 -15.52 1.10 6.60
N GLU A 24 -15.53 1.79 5.48
CA GLU A 24 -16.41 1.50 4.33
C GLU A 24 -15.62 1.04 3.10
N HIS A 25 -14.32 1.28 3.07
CA HIS A 25 -13.47 1.02 1.92
C HIS A 25 -12.16 0.31 2.31
N PHE A 26 -11.64 -0.54 1.39
CA PHE A 26 -10.36 -1.26 1.60
C PHE A 26 -9.20 -0.32 1.94
N TRP A 27 -9.16 0.87 1.34
CA TRP A 27 -8.10 1.88 1.50
C TRP A 27 -8.37 2.89 2.62
N ASP A 28 -9.38 2.70 3.47
CA ASP A 28 -9.56 3.55 4.65
C ASP A 28 -8.40 3.41 5.62
N GLU A 29 -8.10 4.50 6.33
CA GLU A 29 -7.08 4.49 7.38
C GLU A 29 -7.37 3.38 8.39
N ILE A 30 -6.33 2.65 8.78
CA ILE A 30 -6.44 1.56 9.76
C ILE A 30 -5.97 2.10 11.11
N PRO A 31 -6.80 1.99 12.16
CA PRO A 31 -6.37 2.37 13.50
C PRO A 31 -5.13 1.58 13.93
N LEU A 32 -4.13 2.28 14.47
CA LEU A 32 -2.93 1.63 15.00
C LEU A 32 -3.28 0.84 16.27
N SER A 33 -3.00 -0.44 16.25
CA SER A 33 -3.16 -1.35 17.38
C SER A 33 -1.87 -2.15 17.58
N PRO A 34 -1.26 -2.13 18.77
CA PRO A 34 -0.07 -2.94 19.04
C PRO A 34 -0.28 -4.43 18.80
N SER A 35 -1.51 -4.90 18.95
CA SER A 35 -1.85 -6.32 18.82
C SER A 35 -2.07 -6.80 17.38
N THR A 36 -2.31 -5.89 16.41
CA THR A 36 -2.67 -6.33 15.05
C THR A 36 -2.12 -5.49 13.92
N THR A 37 -1.97 -4.18 14.11
CA THR A 37 -1.68 -3.23 13.02
C THR A 37 -0.40 -2.41 13.22
N ARG A 38 0.32 -2.60 14.32
CA ARG A 38 1.64 -2.00 14.54
C ARG A 38 2.72 -3.04 14.26
N PRO A 39 3.68 -2.77 13.36
CA PRO A 39 4.79 -3.69 13.12
C PRO A 39 5.55 -4.04 14.40
N ALA A 40 5.89 -5.32 14.58
CA ALA A 40 6.62 -5.80 15.75
C ALA A 40 7.75 -6.74 15.32
N GLU A 41 8.97 -6.39 15.72
CA GLU A 41 10.15 -7.24 15.53
C GLU A 41 10.13 -8.43 16.49
N VAL A 42 10.63 -9.58 16.01
CA VAL A 42 10.82 -10.78 16.83
C VAL A 42 12.31 -11.02 17.02
N LEU A 43 12.75 -11.03 18.28
CA LEU A 43 14.14 -11.30 18.67
C LEU A 43 14.38 -12.80 18.91
N ASP A 44 14.11 -13.63 17.90
CA ASP A 44 14.26 -15.09 17.97
C ASP A 44 15.11 -15.57 16.80
N ASP A 45 16.15 -16.35 17.07
CA ASP A 45 17.13 -16.78 16.08
C ASP A 45 16.50 -17.59 14.93
N TYR A 46 15.54 -18.46 15.24
CA TYR A 46 14.85 -19.23 14.21
C TYR A 46 14.01 -18.33 13.31
N TRP A 47 13.20 -17.44 13.93
CA TRP A 47 12.37 -16.50 13.18
C TRP A 47 13.23 -15.59 12.30
N ASN A 48 14.31 -15.04 12.84
CA ASN A 48 15.25 -14.19 12.11
C ASN A 48 15.93 -14.95 10.97
N SER A 49 16.27 -16.23 11.16
CA SER A 49 16.85 -17.04 10.09
C SER A 49 15.91 -17.19 8.89
N GLU A 50 14.61 -17.42 9.14
CA GLU A 50 13.58 -17.51 8.11
C GLU A 50 13.31 -16.15 7.44
N PHE A 51 13.26 -15.08 8.23
CA PHE A 51 13.14 -13.72 7.71
C PHE A 51 14.29 -13.39 6.74
N HIS A 52 15.52 -13.67 7.13
CA HIS A 52 16.70 -13.45 6.28
C HIS A 52 16.78 -14.42 5.09
N ARG A 53 16.27 -15.66 5.23
CA ARG A 53 16.14 -16.57 4.09
C ARG A 53 15.24 -15.96 3.03
N VAL A 54 14.04 -15.50 3.40
CA VAL A 54 13.09 -14.88 2.47
C VAL A 54 13.71 -13.61 1.83
N ASN A 55 14.39 -12.76 2.60
CA ASN A 55 15.03 -11.57 2.05
C ASN A 55 16.10 -11.93 1.00
N ARG A 56 16.90 -12.99 1.22
CA ARG A 56 17.86 -13.45 0.21
C ARG A 56 17.16 -13.99 -1.03
N GLU A 57 16.11 -14.80 -0.86
CA GLU A 57 15.36 -15.33 -2.00
C GLU A 57 14.69 -14.22 -2.83
N VAL A 58 14.19 -13.17 -2.18
CA VAL A 58 13.62 -11.99 -2.85
C VAL A 58 14.71 -11.20 -3.60
N ALA A 59 15.85 -10.95 -2.96
CA ALA A 59 16.98 -10.25 -3.58
C ALA A 59 17.55 -11.01 -4.80
N ASP A 60 17.57 -12.34 -4.72
CA ASP A 60 18.06 -13.22 -5.79
C ASP A 60 16.94 -13.62 -6.79
N ALA A 61 15.71 -13.16 -6.57
CA ALA A 61 14.55 -13.57 -7.36
C ALA A 61 14.69 -13.15 -8.82
N GLN A 62 14.79 -14.14 -9.70
CA GLN A 62 14.73 -13.93 -11.14
C GLN A 62 13.58 -14.74 -11.72
N LYS A 63 12.64 -14.06 -12.40
CA LYS A 63 11.49 -14.70 -13.05
C LYS A 63 10.50 -15.36 -12.06
N THR A 64 10.50 -15.00 -10.80
CA THR A 64 9.45 -15.38 -9.85
C THR A 64 8.12 -14.79 -10.31
N GLN A 65 7.09 -15.64 -10.46
CA GLN A 65 5.78 -15.19 -10.91
C GLN A 65 4.71 -15.33 -9.83
N LEU A 66 4.98 -16.11 -8.79
CA LEU A 66 4.04 -16.44 -7.72
C LEU A 66 4.73 -16.37 -6.37
N ILE A 67 4.08 -15.76 -5.39
CA ILE A 67 4.54 -15.77 -4.00
C ILE A 67 3.40 -16.17 -3.07
N PHE A 68 3.75 -16.84 -1.97
CA PHE A 68 2.84 -17.21 -0.90
C PHE A 68 3.31 -16.54 0.39
N LEU A 69 2.54 -15.61 0.91
CA LEU A 69 2.81 -14.90 2.16
C LEU A 69 1.90 -15.43 3.26
N GLY A 70 2.47 -15.81 4.40
CA GLY A 70 1.66 -16.38 5.47
C GLY A 70 2.46 -16.80 6.71
N ASP A 71 1.77 -17.51 7.58
CA ASP A 71 2.28 -18.10 8.82
C ASP A 71 2.77 -19.55 8.63
N SER A 72 2.71 -20.37 9.69
CA SER A 72 3.12 -21.78 9.68
C SER A 72 2.36 -22.63 8.66
N ILE A 73 1.10 -22.33 8.39
CA ILE A 73 0.32 -23.07 7.39
C ILE A 73 0.89 -22.84 6.00
N THR A 74 1.29 -21.61 5.69
CA THR A 74 1.98 -21.29 4.43
C THR A 74 3.39 -21.88 4.39
N TRP A 75 4.15 -21.75 5.49
CA TRP A 75 5.50 -22.32 5.60
C TRP A 75 5.53 -23.81 5.33
N SER A 76 4.55 -24.57 5.81
CA SER A 76 4.46 -26.01 5.70
C SER A 76 4.17 -26.53 4.27
N TRP A 77 3.92 -25.68 3.28
CA TRP A 77 3.79 -26.09 1.88
C TRP A 77 5.00 -26.89 1.38
N SER A 78 6.21 -26.61 1.90
CA SER A 78 7.47 -27.16 1.36
C SER A 78 8.18 -28.14 2.30
N LEU A 79 7.59 -28.53 3.44
CA LEU A 79 8.30 -29.27 4.49
C LEU A 79 8.48 -30.78 4.20
N GLY A 80 7.42 -31.49 3.79
CA GLY A 80 7.50 -32.91 3.66
C GLY A 80 6.34 -33.52 2.87
N PRO A 81 6.38 -34.83 2.57
CA PRO A 81 5.35 -35.49 1.76
C PRO A 81 3.99 -35.57 2.47
N GLU A 82 3.97 -35.53 3.79
CA GLU A 82 2.75 -35.49 4.62
C GLU A 82 2.08 -34.12 4.65
N THR A 83 2.73 -33.10 4.06
CA THR A 83 2.24 -31.74 3.94
C THR A 83 1.93 -31.39 2.48
N GLY A 84 2.17 -30.15 2.05
CA GLY A 84 1.88 -29.68 0.69
C GLY A 84 2.98 -29.89 -0.34
N LYS A 85 4.15 -30.46 0.02
CA LYS A 85 5.34 -30.46 -0.83
C LYS A 85 5.14 -31.02 -2.22
N GLU A 86 4.51 -32.18 -2.36
CA GLU A 86 4.24 -32.78 -3.67
C GLU A 86 3.35 -31.90 -4.54
N ILE A 87 2.35 -31.27 -3.95
CA ILE A 87 1.43 -30.36 -4.64
C ILE A 87 2.18 -29.08 -5.06
N TRP A 88 3.01 -28.54 -4.17
CA TRP A 88 3.86 -27.38 -4.45
C TRP A 88 4.75 -27.63 -5.66
N GLU A 89 5.45 -28.74 -5.68
CA GLU A 89 6.37 -29.12 -6.77
C GLU A 89 5.62 -29.39 -8.08
N ASN A 90 4.44 -30.02 -8.06
CA ASN A 90 3.72 -30.38 -9.27
C ASN A 90 2.85 -29.25 -9.85
N GLN A 91 2.26 -28.39 -9.00
CA GLN A 91 1.31 -27.39 -9.48
C GLN A 91 1.94 -25.97 -9.58
N PHE A 92 2.88 -25.62 -8.71
CA PHE A 92 3.37 -24.26 -8.64
C PHE A 92 4.80 -24.06 -9.13
N ALA A 93 5.64 -25.12 -9.23
CA ALA A 93 7.06 -25.00 -9.60
C ALA A 93 7.29 -24.27 -10.93
N ALA A 94 6.39 -24.41 -11.91
CA ALA A 94 6.47 -23.72 -13.19
C ALA A 94 6.46 -22.17 -13.06
N TYR A 95 5.85 -21.65 -12.00
CA TYR A 95 5.78 -20.22 -11.71
C TYR A 95 6.96 -19.69 -10.89
N LYS A 96 7.94 -20.57 -10.57
CA LYS A 96 9.10 -20.25 -9.70
C LYS A 96 8.68 -19.58 -8.40
N PRO A 97 7.84 -20.26 -7.59
CA PRO A 97 7.22 -19.64 -6.43
C PRO A 97 8.23 -19.42 -5.30
N ILE A 98 8.04 -18.34 -4.54
CA ILE A 98 8.72 -18.15 -3.24
C ILE A 98 7.70 -18.43 -2.14
N ASN A 99 8.08 -19.32 -1.21
CA ASN A 99 7.35 -19.56 0.03
C ASN A 99 7.84 -18.57 1.10
N MET A 100 7.02 -17.55 1.37
CA MET A 100 7.28 -16.53 2.38
C MET A 100 6.54 -16.82 3.70
N GLY A 101 6.13 -18.06 3.94
CA GLY A 101 5.59 -18.49 5.22
C GLY A 101 6.64 -18.40 6.30
N ASN A 102 6.25 -17.99 7.51
CA ASN A 102 7.08 -18.07 8.70
C ASN A 102 6.25 -18.52 9.90
N SER A 103 6.75 -19.57 10.58
CA SER A 103 5.99 -20.25 11.63
C SER A 103 5.69 -19.33 12.81
N GLY A 104 4.42 -19.27 13.21
CA GLY A 104 3.96 -18.51 14.35
C GLY A 104 3.69 -17.03 14.10
N ASP A 105 3.82 -16.54 12.87
CA ASP A 105 3.54 -15.16 12.56
C ASP A 105 2.12 -14.73 12.96
N ILE A 106 2.06 -13.69 13.76
CA ILE A 106 0.88 -12.85 13.97
C ILE A 106 0.94 -11.66 13.02
N THR A 107 -0.16 -10.95 12.83
CA THR A 107 -0.21 -9.83 11.88
C THR A 107 0.81 -8.72 12.13
N PRO A 108 1.16 -8.30 13.38
CA PRO A 108 2.24 -7.34 13.63
C PRO A 108 3.61 -7.80 13.13
N VAL A 109 3.92 -9.09 13.33
CA VAL A 109 5.20 -9.67 12.94
C VAL A 109 5.31 -9.77 11.42
N MET A 110 4.22 -10.17 10.77
CA MET A 110 4.16 -10.18 9.31
C MET A 110 4.26 -8.78 8.72
N LEU A 111 3.61 -7.77 9.33
CA LEU A 111 3.78 -6.37 8.95
C LEU A 111 5.25 -5.93 9.02
N HIS A 112 5.98 -6.31 10.08
CA HIS A 112 7.41 -6.04 10.17
C HIS A 112 8.17 -6.64 8.99
N ARG A 113 7.92 -7.92 8.64
CA ARG A 113 8.62 -8.58 7.53
C ARG A 113 8.38 -7.92 6.18
N VAL A 114 7.11 -7.61 5.87
CA VAL A 114 6.74 -7.03 4.56
C VAL A 114 7.18 -5.57 4.42
N THR A 115 7.46 -4.89 5.52
CA THR A 115 8.00 -3.52 5.51
C THR A 115 9.53 -3.49 5.52
N ARG A 116 10.20 -4.61 5.84
CA ARG A 116 11.65 -4.70 6.09
C ARG A 116 12.39 -5.72 5.20
N GLY A 117 12.02 -5.81 3.93
CA GLY A 117 12.79 -6.57 2.93
C GLY A 117 12.04 -7.70 2.24
N ASN A 118 11.04 -8.35 2.88
CA ASN A 118 10.37 -9.49 2.25
C ASN A 118 9.60 -9.14 0.97
N LEU A 119 9.38 -7.85 0.65
CA LEU A 119 8.77 -7.40 -0.59
C LEU A 119 9.69 -6.52 -1.44
N ASP A 120 10.98 -6.46 -1.13
CA ASP A 120 11.94 -5.59 -1.83
C ASP A 120 12.51 -6.29 -3.09
N PHE A 121 11.62 -6.64 -4.01
CA PHE A 121 12.00 -7.17 -5.32
C PHE A 121 12.71 -6.10 -6.14
N ALA A 122 13.72 -6.51 -6.91
CA ALA A 122 14.37 -5.61 -7.86
C ALA A 122 13.37 -5.14 -8.94
N ASP A 123 13.62 -3.97 -9.50
CA ASP A 123 12.80 -3.40 -10.56
C ASP A 123 12.63 -4.37 -11.74
N GLY A 124 11.39 -4.55 -12.17
CA GLY A 124 11.04 -5.46 -13.25
C GLY A 124 11.05 -6.95 -12.88
N GLN A 125 11.30 -7.31 -11.59
CA GLN A 125 11.26 -8.67 -11.08
C GLN A 125 10.03 -8.94 -10.20
N HIS A 126 9.05 -8.06 -10.20
CA HIS A 126 7.83 -8.20 -9.40
C HIS A 126 7.04 -9.46 -9.82
N PRO A 127 6.54 -10.27 -8.85
CA PRO A 127 5.69 -11.41 -9.16
C PRO A 127 4.37 -10.96 -9.78
N LYS A 128 3.73 -11.84 -10.58
CA LYS A 128 2.42 -11.56 -11.16
C LYS A 128 1.28 -11.74 -10.16
N VAL A 129 1.43 -12.74 -9.28
CA VAL A 129 0.39 -13.17 -8.34
C VAL A 129 0.99 -13.40 -6.97
N ALA A 130 0.26 -12.98 -5.94
CA ALA A 130 0.52 -13.30 -4.55
C ALA A 130 -0.70 -13.94 -3.89
N VAL A 131 -0.45 -14.86 -2.96
CA VAL A 131 -1.45 -15.48 -2.10
C VAL A 131 -1.13 -15.10 -0.66
N LEU A 132 -2.09 -14.53 0.06
CA LEU A 132 -1.97 -14.12 1.46
C LEU A 132 -2.91 -14.97 2.32
N LEU A 133 -2.34 -15.72 3.28
CA LEU A 133 -3.09 -16.44 4.31
C LEU A 133 -2.45 -16.15 5.68
N CYS A 134 -3.17 -15.49 6.57
CA CYS A 134 -2.69 -15.20 7.94
C CYS A 134 -3.84 -14.91 8.90
N GLY A 135 -3.48 -14.62 10.16
CA GLY A 135 -4.43 -14.18 11.19
C GLY A 135 -4.81 -15.26 12.20
N ILE A 136 -4.48 -16.53 11.94
CA ILE A 136 -4.84 -17.64 12.83
C ILE A 136 -4.14 -17.52 14.19
N ASN A 137 -2.87 -17.11 14.21
CA ASN A 137 -2.09 -16.96 15.44
C ASN A 137 -2.57 -15.79 16.32
N ASN A 138 -3.25 -14.80 15.76
CA ASN A 138 -3.91 -13.72 16.50
C ASN A 138 -5.07 -14.21 17.39
N LEU A 139 -5.50 -15.46 17.22
CA LEU A 139 -6.50 -16.13 18.08
C LEU A 139 -5.91 -16.70 19.37
N GLY A 140 -4.58 -16.70 19.53
CA GLY A 140 -3.90 -17.34 20.66
C GLY A 140 -3.79 -18.86 20.53
N VAL A 141 -3.89 -19.39 19.33
CA VAL A 141 -3.86 -20.85 19.05
C VAL A 141 -2.46 -21.43 19.26
N SER A 142 -1.42 -20.62 19.18
CA SER A 142 -0.02 -21.05 19.25
C SER A 142 0.60 -20.96 20.65
N GLN A 143 -0.06 -21.45 21.68
CA GLN A 143 0.53 -21.52 23.03
C GLN A 143 1.65 -22.58 23.17
N SER A 144 1.83 -23.47 22.20
CA SER A 144 2.83 -24.54 22.25
C SER A 144 4.25 -24.14 21.84
N ALA A 145 4.45 -22.94 21.32
CA ALA A 145 5.75 -22.49 20.87
C ALA A 145 6.55 -21.77 21.98
N GLY A 146 6.82 -22.48 23.06
CA GLY A 146 7.89 -22.20 24.02
C GLY A 146 8.07 -20.75 24.48
N GLY A 147 7.18 -20.22 25.34
CA GLY A 147 7.53 -19.11 26.26
C GLY A 147 7.96 -17.77 25.64
N ARG A 148 7.63 -17.49 24.40
CA ARG A 148 8.03 -16.26 23.70
C ARG A 148 7.10 -15.10 24.04
N GLU A 149 7.51 -14.24 24.97
CA GLU A 149 6.71 -13.10 25.44
C GLU A 149 6.20 -12.18 24.33
N GLN A 150 6.94 -12.10 23.21
CA GLN A 150 6.60 -11.25 22.06
C GLN A 150 5.34 -11.69 21.30
N TRP A 151 4.94 -12.95 21.40
CA TRP A 151 3.73 -13.48 20.77
C TRP A 151 2.44 -13.17 21.53
N HIS A 152 2.57 -12.72 22.78
CA HIS A 152 1.43 -12.27 23.57
C HIS A 152 0.83 -10.96 23.05
N LEU A 153 1.59 -10.16 22.31
CA LEU A 153 1.13 -8.87 21.79
C LEU A 153 -0.06 -8.99 20.82
N GLY A 154 -0.18 -10.11 20.10
CA GLY A 154 -1.22 -10.31 19.10
C GLY A 154 -2.18 -11.47 19.40
N SER A 155 -2.20 -12.02 20.62
CA SER A 155 -3.06 -13.15 20.97
C SER A 155 -4.45 -12.71 21.46
N HIS A 156 -5.46 -13.58 21.23
CA HIS A 156 -6.84 -13.36 21.67
C HIS A 156 -7.54 -12.11 21.10
N CYS A 157 -7.14 -11.69 19.89
CA CYS A 157 -7.70 -10.50 19.26
C CYS A 157 -9.18 -10.67 18.90
N PRO A 158 -9.96 -9.56 18.94
CA PRO A 158 -11.29 -9.50 18.36
C PRO A 158 -11.25 -9.70 16.84
N PRO A 159 -12.33 -10.21 16.23
CA PRO A 159 -12.39 -10.42 14.77
C PRO A 159 -12.11 -9.17 13.94
N ALA A 160 -12.59 -8.00 14.38
CA ALA A 160 -12.34 -6.74 13.70
C ALA A 160 -10.86 -6.35 13.67
N ASP A 161 -10.14 -6.59 14.78
CA ASP A 161 -8.70 -6.30 14.88
C ASP A 161 -7.89 -7.25 14.01
N ILE A 162 -8.27 -8.54 13.98
CA ILE A 162 -7.64 -9.52 13.07
C ILE A 162 -7.85 -9.10 11.62
N ALA A 163 -9.08 -8.73 11.24
CA ALA A 163 -9.39 -8.25 9.90
C ALA A 163 -8.57 -7.00 9.55
N ASN A 164 -8.44 -6.05 10.46
CA ASN A 164 -7.62 -4.85 10.28
C ASN A 164 -6.13 -5.20 10.09
N GLY A 165 -5.59 -6.15 10.86
CA GLY A 165 -4.21 -6.61 10.69
C GLY A 165 -3.95 -7.23 9.33
N ILE A 166 -4.85 -8.11 8.86
CA ILE A 166 -4.77 -8.72 7.52
C ILE A 166 -4.89 -7.65 6.44
N ARG A 167 -5.81 -6.71 6.59
CA ARG A 167 -5.99 -5.59 5.66
C ARG A 167 -4.75 -4.70 5.60
N ALA A 168 -4.11 -4.41 6.74
CA ALA A 168 -2.88 -3.63 6.80
C ALA A 168 -1.76 -4.30 5.99
N ILE A 169 -1.57 -5.61 6.15
CA ILE A 169 -0.60 -6.39 5.36
C ILE A 169 -0.91 -6.29 3.87
N ALA A 170 -2.18 -6.48 3.50
CA ALA A 170 -2.61 -6.41 2.10
C ALA A 170 -2.42 -5.01 1.50
N GLN A 171 -2.68 -3.94 2.27
CA GLN A 171 -2.41 -2.56 1.82
C GLN A 171 -0.92 -2.31 1.60
N VAL A 172 -0.04 -2.75 2.53
CA VAL A 172 1.42 -2.67 2.35
C VAL A 172 1.82 -3.41 1.08
N PHE A 173 1.34 -4.64 0.94
CA PHE A 173 1.61 -5.46 -0.24
C PHE A 173 1.25 -4.72 -1.54
N ARG A 174 0.05 -4.16 -1.60
CA ARG A 174 -0.45 -3.43 -2.78
C ARG A 174 0.34 -2.15 -3.09
N ARG A 175 0.92 -1.51 -2.08
CA ARG A 175 1.80 -0.33 -2.26
C ARG A 175 3.19 -0.72 -2.74
N ARG A 176 3.77 -1.77 -2.15
CA ARG A 176 5.12 -2.24 -2.49
C ARG A 176 5.18 -2.94 -3.84
N LEU A 177 4.13 -3.66 -4.21
CA LEU A 177 4.04 -4.44 -5.44
C LEU A 177 2.75 -4.09 -6.22
N PRO A 178 2.60 -2.84 -6.69
CA PRO A 178 1.35 -2.38 -7.29
C PRO A 178 1.01 -3.11 -8.59
N GLY A 179 2.01 -3.69 -9.29
CA GLY A 179 1.83 -4.51 -10.48
C GLY A 179 1.40 -5.97 -10.22
N THR A 180 1.33 -6.40 -8.95
CA THR A 180 1.03 -7.78 -8.55
C THR A 180 -0.43 -7.92 -8.11
N ARG A 181 -1.14 -8.94 -8.62
CA ARG A 181 -2.49 -9.25 -8.17
C ARG A 181 -2.46 -10.06 -6.88
N LEU A 182 -3.35 -9.75 -5.96
CA LEU A 182 -3.43 -10.38 -4.64
C LEU A 182 -4.63 -11.31 -4.52
N ILE A 183 -4.39 -12.55 -4.12
CA ILE A 183 -5.41 -13.49 -3.66
C ILE A 183 -5.37 -13.48 -2.12
N MET A 184 -6.34 -12.84 -1.49
CA MET A 184 -6.50 -12.82 -0.05
C MET A 184 -7.38 -14.00 0.37
N MET A 185 -6.84 -14.86 1.22
CA MET A 185 -7.55 -16.02 1.75
C MET A 185 -8.33 -15.66 3.01
N ALA A 186 -9.50 -16.27 3.18
CA ALA A 186 -10.13 -16.38 4.49
C ALA A 186 -9.20 -17.12 5.45
N THR A 187 -9.09 -16.66 6.70
CA THR A 187 -8.40 -17.40 7.76
C THR A 187 -9.06 -18.77 7.93
N LEU A 188 -8.27 -19.85 7.85
CA LEU A 188 -8.80 -21.22 7.89
C LEU A 188 -9.45 -21.54 9.25
N PRO A 189 -10.41 -22.49 9.30
CA PRO A 189 -11.06 -22.88 10.54
C PRO A 189 -10.10 -23.67 11.44
N VAL A 190 -10.35 -23.64 12.74
CA VAL A 190 -9.58 -24.34 13.79
C VAL A 190 -10.48 -25.23 14.62
N SER A 191 -9.88 -26.12 15.43
CA SER A 191 -10.61 -27.08 16.27
C SER A 191 -11.51 -26.42 17.32
N ASP A 192 -11.10 -25.30 17.91
CA ASP A 192 -11.91 -24.55 18.88
C ASP A 192 -13.08 -23.81 18.23
N ASP A 193 -14.30 -24.05 18.69
CA ASP A 193 -15.53 -23.51 18.09
C ASP A 193 -15.61 -21.97 18.21
N GLY A 194 -15.16 -21.41 19.34
CA GLY A 194 -15.15 -19.97 19.55
C GLY A 194 -14.17 -19.27 18.63
N ASN A 195 -12.98 -19.80 18.47
CA ASN A 195 -11.97 -19.30 17.56
C ASN A 195 -12.37 -19.51 16.09
N ARG A 196 -13.02 -20.63 15.76
CA ARG A 196 -13.59 -20.84 14.42
C ARG A 196 -14.62 -19.78 14.05
N ALA A 197 -15.50 -19.40 14.99
CA ALA A 197 -16.44 -18.30 14.80
C ALA A 197 -15.73 -16.96 14.56
N LYS A 198 -14.65 -16.67 15.29
CA LYS A 198 -13.83 -15.46 15.07
C LYS A 198 -13.17 -15.46 13.69
N CYS A 199 -12.61 -16.59 13.22
CA CYS A 199 -12.07 -16.72 11.85
C CYS A 199 -13.13 -16.34 10.82
N ARG A 200 -14.34 -16.87 10.96
CA ARG A 200 -15.45 -16.59 10.04
C ARG A 200 -15.85 -15.12 10.04
N GLN A 201 -15.92 -14.49 11.22
CA GLN A 201 -16.25 -13.07 11.34
C GLN A 201 -15.17 -12.16 10.72
N ALA A 202 -13.89 -12.39 11.04
CA ALA A 202 -12.78 -11.62 10.47
C ALA A 202 -12.73 -11.74 8.94
N SER A 203 -12.94 -12.96 8.42
CA SER A 203 -12.99 -13.24 6.99
C SER A 203 -14.14 -12.53 6.29
N ALA A 204 -15.34 -12.52 6.90
CA ALA A 204 -16.51 -11.83 6.36
C ALA A 204 -16.30 -10.31 6.25
N ILE A 205 -15.62 -9.70 7.24
CA ILE A 205 -15.25 -8.29 7.21
C ILE A 205 -14.35 -7.99 5.99
N ASN A 206 -13.28 -8.74 5.83
CA ASN A 206 -12.34 -8.54 4.72
C ASN A 206 -12.99 -8.81 3.36
N ALA A 207 -13.80 -9.87 3.24
CA ALA A 207 -14.55 -10.16 2.03
C ALA A 207 -15.46 -9.00 1.59
N ALA A 208 -16.10 -8.32 2.55
CA ALA A 208 -16.95 -7.18 2.26
C ALA A 208 -16.15 -5.97 1.74
N LEU A 209 -14.97 -5.72 2.33
CA LEU A 209 -14.11 -4.59 1.98
C LEU A 209 -13.45 -4.73 0.60
N VAL A 210 -13.05 -5.94 0.21
CA VAL A 210 -12.40 -6.17 -1.09
C VAL A 210 -13.37 -6.44 -2.25
N ARG A 211 -14.66 -6.50 -1.99
CA ARG A 211 -15.67 -6.83 -3.03
C ARG A 211 -15.60 -5.94 -4.26
N ASN A 212 -15.23 -4.67 -4.09
CA ASN A 212 -15.16 -3.67 -5.15
C ASN A 212 -13.73 -3.39 -5.62
N ASP A 213 -12.75 -4.17 -5.16
CA ASP A 213 -11.35 -4.04 -5.60
C ASP A 213 -11.08 -5.04 -6.74
N ASN A 214 -10.74 -4.53 -7.92
CA ASN A 214 -10.53 -5.36 -9.11
C ASN A 214 -9.19 -6.12 -9.08
N GLU A 215 -8.33 -5.84 -8.13
CA GLU A 215 -6.94 -6.30 -8.08
C GLU A 215 -6.68 -7.21 -6.88
N VAL A 216 -7.65 -7.26 -5.95
CA VAL A 216 -7.67 -8.16 -4.81
C VAL A 216 -8.85 -9.13 -4.94
N ALA A 217 -8.55 -10.40 -5.10
CA ALA A 217 -9.56 -11.46 -5.05
C ALA A 217 -9.64 -12.05 -3.65
N PHE A 218 -10.85 -12.22 -3.12
CA PHE A 218 -11.05 -12.90 -1.84
C PHE A 218 -11.51 -14.33 -2.07
N VAL A 219 -10.85 -15.30 -1.39
CA VAL A 219 -11.18 -16.72 -1.46
C VAL A 219 -11.53 -17.23 -0.08
N ASP A 220 -12.75 -17.73 0.08
CA ASP A 220 -13.20 -18.41 1.29
C ASP A 220 -13.35 -19.91 1.03
N LEU A 221 -12.51 -20.71 1.68
CA LEU A 221 -12.55 -22.16 1.62
C LEU A 221 -12.99 -22.78 2.95
N GLN A 222 -13.41 -21.99 3.94
CA GLN A 222 -13.68 -22.48 5.30
C GLN A 222 -14.64 -23.69 5.31
N ASP A 223 -15.72 -23.63 4.53
CA ASP A 223 -16.70 -24.71 4.48
C ASP A 223 -16.16 -26.03 3.87
N LYS A 224 -15.06 -25.97 3.11
CA LYS A 224 -14.39 -27.18 2.57
C LYS A 224 -13.63 -27.96 3.65
N PHE A 225 -13.35 -27.32 4.78
CA PHE A 225 -12.63 -27.89 5.92
C PHE A 225 -13.56 -28.31 7.06
N LEU A 226 -14.89 -28.21 6.86
CA LEU A 226 -15.89 -28.58 7.85
C LEU A 226 -16.69 -29.81 7.41
N LEU A 227 -17.21 -30.53 8.39
CA LEU A 227 -18.21 -31.56 8.20
C LEU A 227 -19.61 -30.93 8.03
N PRO A 228 -20.64 -31.70 7.57
CA PRO A 228 -21.98 -31.15 7.37
C PRO A 228 -22.65 -30.60 8.63
N ASP A 229 -22.21 -31.02 9.81
CA ASP A 229 -22.68 -30.49 11.11
C ASP A 229 -21.96 -29.22 11.54
N GLY A 230 -21.01 -28.68 10.74
CA GLY A 230 -20.24 -27.50 11.02
C GLY A 230 -19.02 -27.73 11.90
N SER A 231 -18.75 -28.95 12.35
CA SER A 231 -17.54 -29.29 13.08
C SER A 231 -16.34 -29.41 12.15
N LEU A 232 -15.12 -29.29 12.73
CA LEU A 232 -13.89 -29.38 11.95
C LEU A 232 -13.71 -30.81 11.40
N ASN A 233 -13.43 -30.95 10.11
CA ASN A 233 -13.02 -32.21 9.53
C ASN A 233 -11.57 -32.54 9.90
N LYS A 234 -11.39 -33.22 11.02
CA LYS A 234 -10.06 -33.50 11.60
C LYS A 234 -9.13 -34.29 10.67
N GLN A 235 -9.66 -34.99 9.65
CA GLN A 235 -8.84 -35.73 8.66
C GLN A 235 -8.01 -34.77 7.76
N LEU A 236 -8.41 -33.51 7.67
CA LEU A 236 -7.73 -32.50 6.88
C LEU A 236 -6.65 -31.74 7.67
N PHE A 237 -6.50 -32.06 8.98
CA PHE A 237 -5.57 -31.38 9.88
C PHE A 237 -4.71 -32.39 10.64
N THR A 238 -3.45 -32.04 10.90
CA THR A 238 -2.52 -32.85 11.70
C THR A 238 -2.73 -32.66 13.21
N ASP A 239 -3.07 -31.45 13.62
CA ASP A 239 -3.19 -31.02 15.03
C ASP A 239 -4.41 -30.12 15.30
N GLY A 240 -5.34 -30.02 14.34
CA GLY A 240 -6.51 -29.14 14.41
C GLY A 240 -6.26 -27.69 13.95
N THR A 241 -5.04 -27.40 13.45
CA THR A 241 -4.63 -26.11 12.87
C THR A 241 -3.86 -26.31 11.57
N HIS A 242 -2.82 -27.14 11.55
CA HIS A 242 -1.99 -27.39 10.39
C HIS A 242 -2.58 -28.45 9.47
N LEU A 243 -2.45 -28.25 8.18
CA LEU A 243 -3.08 -29.08 7.17
C LEU A 243 -2.32 -30.39 6.93
N THR A 244 -3.07 -31.46 6.63
CA THR A 244 -2.54 -32.68 5.98
C THR A 244 -2.32 -32.43 4.48
N ALA A 245 -1.68 -33.36 3.78
CA ALA A 245 -1.54 -33.30 2.32
C ALA A 245 -2.89 -33.14 1.61
N GLU A 246 -3.97 -33.78 2.12
CA GLU A 246 -5.33 -33.62 1.56
C GLU A 246 -5.87 -32.20 1.81
N GLY A 247 -5.63 -31.62 2.99
CA GLY A 247 -5.96 -30.22 3.27
C GLY A 247 -5.28 -29.25 2.31
N TYR A 248 -4.00 -29.47 2.02
CA TYR A 248 -3.27 -28.69 1.02
C TYR A 248 -3.81 -28.88 -0.40
N ARG A 249 -4.27 -30.07 -0.75
CA ARG A 249 -4.90 -30.34 -2.05
C ARG A 249 -6.20 -29.54 -2.23
N ILE A 250 -7.01 -29.45 -1.17
CA ILE A 250 -8.22 -28.63 -1.16
C ILE A 250 -7.86 -27.14 -1.33
N TRP A 251 -6.84 -26.66 -0.61
CA TRP A 251 -6.41 -25.28 -0.74
C TRP A 251 -5.92 -24.97 -2.16
N ALA A 252 -4.98 -25.77 -2.68
CA ALA A 252 -4.45 -25.61 -4.03
C ALA A 252 -5.57 -25.56 -5.08
N LYS A 253 -6.48 -26.53 -5.06
CA LYS A 253 -7.63 -26.61 -5.97
C LYS A 253 -8.55 -25.38 -5.86
N GLY A 254 -8.66 -24.79 -4.67
CA GLY A 254 -9.50 -23.62 -4.44
C GLY A 254 -8.94 -22.33 -5.01
N ILE A 255 -7.60 -22.20 -5.08
CA ILE A 255 -6.94 -20.99 -5.59
C ILE A 255 -6.47 -21.11 -7.05
N GLU A 256 -6.28 -22.31 -7.56
CA GLU A 256 -5.76 -22.58 -8.91
C GLU A 256 -6.49 -21.80 -10.01
N PRO A 257 -7.84 -21.76 -10.06
CA PRO A 257 -8.55 -21.03 -11.11
C PRO A 257 -8.20 -19.53 -11.15
N LEU A 258 -7.99 -18.91 -9.97
CA LEU A 258 -7.59 -17.51 -9.87
C LEU A 258 -6.13 -17.31 -10.23
N ILE A 259 -5.24 -18.22 -9.82
CA ILE A 259 -3.83 -18.17 -10.21
C ILE A 259 -3.74 -18.23 -11.74
N LEU A 260 -4.39 -19.17 -12.40
CA LEU A 260 -4.39 -19.30 -13.86
C LEU A 260 -4.95 -18.03 -14.52
N LYS A 261 -6.12 -17.56 -14.08
CA LYS A 261 -6.72 -16.33 -14.58
C LYS A 261 -5.76 -15.13 -14.47
N PHE A 262 -5.09 -14.98 -13.34
CA PHE A 262 -4.19 -13.86 -13.09
C PHE A 262 -2.85 -14.00 -13.83
N MET A 263 -2.36 -15.21 -14.04
CA MET A 263 -1.16 -15.47 -14.85
C MET A 263 -1.37 -15.15 -16.33
N GLU A 264 -2.58 -15.39 -16.86
CA GLU A 264 -2.95 -15.11 -18.24
C GLU A 264 -3.37 -13.65 -18.46
N ALA A 265 -3.81 -12.98 -17.41
CA ALA A 265 -4.26 -11.59 -17.50
C ALA A 265 -3.11 -10.64 -17.89
N PRO A 266 -3.41 -9.53 -18.60
CA PRO A 266 -2.42 -8.51 -18.88
C PRO A 266 -1.76 -8.01 -17.59
N PRO A 267 -0.46 -7.63 -17.63
CA PRO A 267 0.20 -7.02 -16.47
C PRO A 267 -0.56 -5.79 -16.00
N LEU A 268 -0.67 -5.63 -14.69
CA LEU A 268 -1.13 -4.37 -14.11
C LEU A 268 -0.11 -3.27 -14.42
N LYS A 269 -0.59 -2.11 -14.82
CA LYS A 269 0.24 -0.94 -15.15
C LYS A 269 -0.15 0.20 -14.22
N PRO A 270 0.50 0.32 -13.06
CA PRO A 270 0.26 1.45 -12.18
C PRO A 270 0.69 2.75 -12.85
N VAL A 271 -0.06 3.82 -12.60
CA VAL A 271 0.31 5.18 -13.02
C VAL A 271 1.45 5.65 -12.12
N LYS A 272 2.61 5.90 -12.69
CA LYS A 272 3.78 6.39 -11.95
C LYS A 272 3.64 7.87 -11.67
N ILE A 273 3.61 8.24 -10.40
CA ILE A 273 3.46 9.63 -9.95
C ILE A 273 4.73 10.06 -9.22
N MET A 274 5.41 11.09 -9.72
CA MET A 274 6.58 11.68 -9.06
C MET A 274 6.19 12.98 -8.37
N LEU A 275 6.47 13.05 -7.06
CA LEU A 275 6.18 14.20 -6.22
C LEU A 275 7.47 15.00 -6.03
N ILE A 276 7.63 16.08 -6.82
CA ILE A 276 8.84 16.90 -6.93
C ILE A 276 8.68 18.14 -6.07
N GLY A 277 9.68 18.44 -5.21
CA GLY A 277 9.63 19.66 -4.42
C GLY A 277 10.77 19.80 -3.43
N ASP A 278 10.56 20.72 -2.50
CA ASP A 278 11.46 21.08 -1.42
C ASP A 278 11.08 20.39 -0.08
N SER A 279 11.36 21.03 1.04
CA SER A 279 11.03 20.56 2.39
C SER A 279 9.54 20.30 2.61
N VAL A 280 8.64 21.03 1.94
CA VAL A 280 7.20 20.82 2.02
C VAL A 280 6.80 19.48 1.41
N THR A 281 7.45 19.08 0.32
CA THR A 281 7.22 17.78 -0.32
C THR A 281 7.89 16.64 0.44
N GLU A 282 9.11 16.82 0.95
CA GLU A 282 9.77 15.81 1.79
C GLU A 282 9.00 15.58 3.09
N GLY A 283 8.62 16.65 3.79
CA GLY A 283 7.85 16.58 5.04
C GLY A 283 8.68 16.18 6.25
N LEU A 284 8.00 16.12 7.41
CA LEU A 284 8.52 15.59 8.68
C LEU A 284 7.82 14.27 9.01
N ASP A 285 8.49 13.43 9.79
CA ASP A 285 8.02 12.07 10.14
C ASP A 285 6.70 12.03 10.87
N SER A 286 6.52 12.91 11.87
CA SER A 286 5.43 12.77 12.83
C SER A 286 4.04 12.88 12.21
N ASP A 287 3.86 13.74 11.23
CA ASP A 287 2.55 14.06 10.64
C ASP A 287 2.45 13.70 9.16
N GLY A 288 3.54 13.25 8.58
CA GLY A 288 3.66 12.96 7.16
C GLY A 288 3.52 14.21 6.30
N SER A 289 4.07 14.17 5.12
CA SER A 289 3.78 15.15 4.10
C SER A 289 2.38 14.91 3.51
N TYR A 290 1.91 15.84 2.69
CA TYR A 290 0.65 15.65 1.93
C TYR A 290 0.64 14.32 1.15
N ARG A 291 1.81 13.73 0.85
CA ARG A 291 2.00 12.45 0.14
C ARG A 291 1.23 11.31 0.81
N ARG A 292 1.31 11.20 2.15
CA ARG A 292 0.60 10.19 2.94
C ARG A 292 -0.91 10.20 2.68
N TYR A 293 -1.51 11.39 2.74
CA TYR A 293 -2.95 11.51 2.56
C TYR A 293 -3.37 11.36 1.10
N MET A 294 -2.53 11.82 0.17
CA MET A 294 -2.78 11.73 -1.25
C MET A 294 -2.78 10.28 -1.75
N ASP A 295 -1.87 9.42 -1.28
CA ASP A 295 -1.84 7.98 -1.58
C ASP A 295 -3.20 7.34 -1.28
N GLY A 296 -3.69 7.50 -0.05
CA GLY A 296 -4.98 6.95 0.36
C GLY A 296 -6.16 7.51 -0.44
N MET A 297 -6.17 8.82 -0.74
CA MET A 297 -7.25 9.46 -1.50
C MET A 297 -7.33 8.91 -2.92
N LEU A 298 -6.21 8.85 -3.65
CA LEU A 298 -6.18 8.35 -5.03
C LEU A 298 -6.59 6.88 -5.11
N ARG A 299 -6.11 6.04 -4.19
CA ARG A 299 -6.48 4.62 -4.16
C ARG A 299 -7.96 4.39 -3.83
N ARG A 300 -8.54 5.22 -2.96
CA ARG A 300 -10.00 5.18 -2.67
C ARG A 300 -10.85 5.53 -3.88
N GLU A 301 -10.35 6.36 -4.76
CA GLU A 301 -11.00 6.72 -6.04
C GLU A 301 -10.76 5.66 -7.13
N GLY A 302 -10.10 4.54 -6.80
CA GLY A 302 -9.90 3.41 -7.68
C GLY A 302 -8.67 3.53 -8.58
N HIS A 303 -7.77 4.48 -8.33
CA HIS A 303 -6.54 4.61 -9.11
C HIS A 303 -5.50 3.59 -8.67
N LEU A 304 -4.97 2.85 -9.64
CA LEU A 304 -3.79 2.03 -9.46
C LEU A 304 -2.56 2.92 -9.64
N ILE A 305 -1.91 3.28 -8.56
CA ILE A 305 -0.79 4.22 -8.55
C ILE A 305 0.48 3.59 -7.96
N ASP A 306 1.62 4.19 -8.33
CA ASP A 306 2.96 3.89 -7.88
C ASP A 306 3.69 5.24 -7.70
N PHE A 307 3.98 5.64 -6.47
CA PHE A 307 4.81 6.81 -6.26
C PHE A 307 6.26 6.46 -6.60
N VAL A 308 6.92 7.33 -7.33
CA VAL A 308 8.30 7.10 -7.77
C VAL A 308 9.19 8.27 -7.44
N GLY A 309 10.45 7.98 -7.16
CA GLY A 309 11.46 8.99 -6.84
C GLY A 309 12.76 8.35 -6.38
N SER A 310 13.76 9.18 -6.13
CA SER A 310 15.07 8.71 -5.66
C SER A 310 15.15 8.65 -4.12
N ARG A 311 14.13 9.14 -3.42
CA ARG A 311 14.10 9.23 -1.95
C ARG A 311 12.93 8.45 -1.38
N ARG A 312 13.16 7.93 -0.16
CA ARG A 312 12.18 7.20 0.64
C ARG A 312 12.14 7.69 2.09
N GLN A 313 12.94 8.68 2.45
CA GLN A 313 13.16 9.14 3.82
C GLN A 313 12.63 10.57 4.02
N HIS A 314 12.40 10.94 5.27
CA HIS A 314 12.17 12.32 5.72
C HIS A 314 13.47 12.95 6.23
N ASN A 315 13.50 14.29 6.37
CA ASN A 315 14.73 15.01 6.72
C ASN A 315 15.33 14.66 8.09
N ASP A 316 14.48 14.36 9.05
CA ASP A 316 14.88 14.04 10.43
C ASP A 316 15.12 12.56 10.65
N ASP A 317 14.93 11.74 9.61
CA ASP A 317 15.01 10.30 9.72
C ASP A 317 16.41 9.77 9.43
N LYS A 318 16.99 9.18 10.45
CA LYS A 318 18.21 8.35 10.35
C LYS A 318 17.89 6.86 10.20
N THR A 319 16.62 6.50 10.30
CA THR A 319 16.08 5.16 10.15
C THR A 319 15.08 5.13 9.01
N GLU A 320 14.95 4.00 8.33
CA GLU A 320 13.88 3.81 7.36
C GLU A 320 12.52 4.09 8.02
N PRO A 321 11.61 4.84 7.37
CA PRO A 321 10.32 5.13 7.97
C PRO A 321 9.59 3.83 8.31
N ASP A 322 9.11 3.70 9.54
CA ASP A 322 8.19 2.63 9.96
C ASP A 322 6.82 2.76 9.26
N ASN A 323 6.76 3.61 8.23
CA ASN A 323 5.55 4.01 7.57
C ASN A 323 5.16 3.00 6.49
N TYR A 324 4.34 2.05 6.88
CA TYR A 324 3.63 1.15 5.98
C TYR A 324 2.28 1.72 5.49
N GLU A 325 1.90 2.93 5.95
CA GLU A 325 0.58 3.49 5.75
C GLU A 325 0.39 4.18 4.39
N TYR A 326 1.49 4.44 3.66
CA TYR A 326 1.45 5.02 2.32
C TYR A 326 2.70 4.63 1.52
N ASP A 327 2.68 4.91 0.22
CA ASP A 327 3.83 4.76 -0.65
C ASP A 327 4.82 5.91 -0.37
N VAL A 328 6.01 5.56 0.08
CA VAL A 328 6.98 6.51 0.62
C VAL A 328 7.89 7.14 -0.42
N ASP A 329 7.89 6.63 -1.66
CA ASP A 329 8.80 7.11 -2.70
C ASP A 329 8.47 8.56 -3.12
N HIS A 330 9.51 9.40 -3.28
CA HIS A 330 9.34 10.81 -3.63
C HIS A 330 10.60 11.45 -4.20
N GLU A 331 10.45 12.66 -4.72
CA GLU A 331 11.53 13.54 -5.17
C GLU A 331 11.50 14.92 -4.45
N GLY A 332 11.09 14.92 -3.16
CA GLY A 332 11.21 16.06 -2.27
C GLY A 332 12.60 16.12 -1.65
N HIS A 333 13.22 17.32 -1.62
CA HIS A 333 14.57 17.51 -1.12
C HIS A 333 14.62 18.70 -0.14
N TRP A 334 14.80 18.41 1.12
CA TRP A 334 14.87 19.38 2.19
C TRP A 334 15.99 20.40 1.97
N GLY A 335 15.67 21.69 2.14
CA GLY A 335 16.62 22.78 2.01
C GLY A 335 17.16 23.01 0.59
N LYS A 336 16.56 22.39 -0.43
CA LYS A 336 16.94 22.55 -1.82
C LYS A 336 15.99 23.48 -2.55
N ASP A 337 16.56 24.48 -3.22
CA ASP A 337 15.86 25.47 -4.02
C ASP A 337 15.53 24.97 -5.43
N SER A 338 14.80 25.77 -6.17
CA SER A 338 14.42 25.49 -7.56
C SER A 338 15.62 25.34 -8.51
N ALA A 339 16.71 26.05 -8.26
CA ALA A 339 17.91 25.98 -9.08
C ALA A 339 18.61 24.63 -8.93
N TRP A 340 18.76 24.16 -7.68
CA TRP A 340 19.30 22.83 -7.42
C TRP A 340 18.46 21.73 -8.07
N MET A 341 17.12 21.82 -7.94
CA MET A 341 16.23 20.84 -8.55
C MET A 341 16.36 20.83 -10.07
N ALA A 342 16.40 21.99 -10.71
CA ALA A 342 16.55 22.10 -12.16
C ALA A 342 17.87 21.51 -12.68
N GLU A 343 18.94 21.63 -11.93
CA GLU A 343 20.24 21.04 -12.25
C GLU A 343 20.23 19.50 -12.09
N ASN A 344 19.59 18.99 -11.06
CA ASN A 344 19.68 17.57 -10.69
C ASN A 344 18.59 16.67 -11.28
N LEU A 345 17.41 17.20 -11.59
CA LEU A 345 16.28 16.39 -12.08
C LEU A 345 16.61 15.53 -13.31
N PRO A 346 17.37 15.97 -14.32
CA PRO A 346 17.71 15.12 -15.46
C PRO A 346 18.42 13.81 -15.08
N ARG A 347 19.24 13.83 -14.03
CA ARG A 347 19.93 12.66 -13.46
C ARG A 347 18.97 11.80 -12.65
N LEU A 348 18.11 12.43 -11.85
CA LEU A 348 17.12 11.75 -11.00
C LEU A 348 16.06 11.00 -11.84
N LEU A 349 15.76 11.49 -13.03
CA LEU A 349 14.87 10.82 -14.00
C LEU A 349 15.51 9.63 -14.74
N ALA A 350 16.75 9.27 -14.46
CA ALA A 350 17.43 8.20 -15.20
C ALA A 350 16.83 6.81 -14.94
N SER A 351 16.38 6.56 -13.70
CA SER A 351 15.79 5.29 -13.28
C SER A 351 14.27 5.33 -13.09
N ASN A 352 13.71 6.54 -12.87
CA ASN A 352 12.30 6.68 -12.52
C ASN A 352 11.63 7.73 -13.43
N VAL A 353 11.06 7.28 -14.55
CA VAL A 353 10.32 8.18 -15.45
C VAL A 353 8.84 8.13 -15.08
N PRO A 354 8.24 9.27 -14.64
CA PRO A 354 6.84 9.31 -14.24
C PRO A 354 5.88 9.45 -15.44
N ASP A 355 4.63 9.06 -15.21
CA ASP A 355 3.48 9.38 -16.06
C ASP A 355 2.84 10.71 -15.66
N VAL A 356 2.89 11.00 -14.36
CA VAL A 356 2.40 12.25 -13.75
C VAL A 356 3.49 12.84 -12.87
N ALA A 357 3.79 14.12 -13.00
CA ALA A 357 4.66 14.85 -12.08
C ALA A 357 3.86 15.94 -11.35
N VAL A 358 3.90 15.93 -10.01
CA VAL A 358 3.38 17.04 -9.18
C VAL A 358 4.58 17.89 -8.76
N ILE A 359 4.58 19.17 -9.10
CA ILE A 359 5.67 20.09 -8.78
C ILE A 359 5.15 21.13 -7.76
N HIS A 360 5.63 21.06 -6.52
CA HIS A 360 5.43 22.06 -5.48
C HIS A 360 6.80 22.58 -5.02
N LEU A 361 7.23 23.72 -5.54
CA LEU A 361 8.61 24.19 -5.41
C LEU A 361 8.66 25.71 -5.39
N GLY A 362 9.57 26.27 -4.59
CA GLY A 362 9.80 27.69 -4.44
C GLY A 362 9.73 28.21 -3.00
N THR A 363 9.35 27.36 -2.05
CA THR A 363 9.31 27.74 -0.63
C THR A 363 10.71 28.00 -0.10
N GLU A 364 11.66 27.12 -0.38
CA GLU A 364 13.07 27.30 0.04
C GLU A 364 13.73 28.51 -0.63
N ASP A 365 13.42 28.75 -1.91
CA ASP A 365 13.90 29.93 -2.62
C ASP A 365 13.46 31.23 -1.90
N ILE A 366 12.20 31.30 -1.46
CA ILE A 366 11.63 32.48 -0.79
C ILE A 366 12.17 32.62 0.63
N LEU A 367 12.36 31.51 1.35
CA LEU A 367 12.86 31.53 2.72
C LEU A 367 14.34 31.93 2.79
N SER A 368 15.16 31.46 1.85
CA SER A 368 16.61 31.67 1.85
C SER A 368 17.07 32.98 1.19
N SER A 369 16.18 33.66 0.43
CA SER A 369 16.55 34.80 -0.38
C SER A 369 16.10 36.15 0.20
N ASN A 370 16.95 37.16 0.01
CA ASN A 370 16.64 38.58 0.22
C ASN A 370 16.59 39.37 -1.10
N ALA A 371 16.57 38.70 -2.26
CA ALA A 371 16.48 39.35 -3.56
C ALA A 371 15.13 40.06 -3.76
N ALA A 372 15.08 40.98 -4.70
CA ALA A 372 13.85 41.66 -5.06
C ALA A 372 12.81 40.66 -5.57
N ALA A 373 11.55 40.80 -5.16
CA ALA A 373 10.46 39.85 -5.42
C ALA A 373 10.33 39.51 -6.91
N GLU A 374 10.42 40.46 -7.82
CA GLU A 374 10.34 40.24 -9.27
C GLU A 374 11.47 39.31 -9.77
N SER A 375 12.72 39.66 -9.46
CA SER A 375 13.89 38.88 -9.88
C SER A 375 13.88 37.46 -9.30
N LEU A 376 13.51 37.31 -8.01
CA LEU A 376 13.42 36.03 -7.35
C LEU A 376 12.35 35.11 -8.02
N THR A 377 11.16 35.67 -8.20
CA THR A 377 10.04 34.87 -8.79
C THR A 377 10.25 34.56 -10.26
N ASP A 378 10.94 35.43 -11.03
CA ASP A 378 11.34 35.13 -12.41
C ASP A 378 12.37 34.00 -12.45
N GLY A 379 13.35 34.00 -11.56
CA GLY A 379 14.35 32.94 -11.43
C GLY A 379 13.71 31.59 -11.09
N ILE A 380 12.78 31.56 -10.13
CA ILE A 380 12.03 30.32 -9.77
C ILE A 380 11.25 29.82 -10.98
N LEU A 381 10.51 30.69 -11.66
CA LEU A 381 9.70 30.32 -12.82
C LEU A 381 10.57 29.79 -13.98
N GLN A 382 11.73 30.39 -14.21
CA GLN A 382 12.70 29.89 -15.20
C GLN A 382 13.18 28.47 -14.87
N ASN A 383 13.46 28.20 -13.59
CA ASN A 383 13.87 26.87 -13.14
C ASN A 383 12.72 25.86 -13.26
N ILE A 384 11.48 26.23 -12.92
CA ILE A 384 10.29 25.42 -13.17
C ILE A 384 10.17 25.07 -14.66
N GLY A 385 10.42 26.03 -15.56
CA GLY A 385 10.45 25.80 -17.00
C GLY A 385 11.45 24.70 -17.41
N LYS A 386 12.67 24.74 -16.85
CA LYS A 386 13.69 23.69 -17.08
C LYS A 386 13.23 22.31 -16.58
N LEU A 387 12.52 22.25 -15.44
CA LEU A 387 11.95 20.98 -14.94
C LEU A 387 10.90 20.42 -15.91
N VAL A 388 9.99 21.26 -16.38
CA VAL A 388 8.97 20.89 -17.38
C VAL A 388 9.63 20.35 -18.64
N ASP A 389 10.66 21.00 -19.14
CA ASP A 389 11.38 20.58 -20.34
C ASP A 389 12.12 19.26 -20.13
N ALA A 390 12.76 19.05 -18.96
CA ALA A 390 13.43 17.79 -18.62
C ALA A 390 12.44 16.63 -18.51
N LEU A 391 11.29 16.84 -17.91
CA LEU A 391 10.20 15.85 -17.81
C LEU A 391 9.66 15.47 -19.18
N ARG A 392 9.38 16.46 -20.02
CA ARG A 392 8.91 16.27 -21.40
C ARG A 392 9.92 15.53 -22.27
N ALA A 393 11.20 15.81 -22.09
CA ALA A 393 12.27 15.13 -22.82
C ALA A 393 12.34 13.63 -22.49
N LYS A 394 11.93 13.22 -21.28
CA LYS A 394 11.90 11.82 -20.87
C LYS A 394 10.59 11.13 -21.21
N ASN A 395 9.47 11.82 -21.07
CA ASN A 395 8.14 11.31 -21.39
C ASN A 395 7.32 12.41 -22.07
N GLY A 396 7.23 12.38 -23.40
CA GLY A 396 6.50 13.36 -24.18
C GLY A 396 4.99 13.41 -23.92
N ASN A 397 4.44 12.38 -23.27
CA ASN A 397 3.02 12.28 -22.88
C ASN A 397 2.78 12.56 -21.40
N ILE A 398 3.81 13.03 -20.66
CA ILE A 398 3.71 13.29 -19.23
C ILE A 398 2.62 14.32 -18.92
N ARG A 399 1.93 14.12 -17.83
CA ARG A 399 1.04 15.11 -17.22
C ARG A 399 1.75 15.81 -16.08
N ILE A 400 1.70 17.14 -16.07
CA ILE A 400 2.39 17.95 -15.06
C ILE A 400 1.33 18.72 -14.28
N VAL A 401 1.25 18.43 -12.98
CA VAL A 401 0.46 19.20 -12.02
C VAL A 401 1.40 20.24 -11.41
N LEU A 402 1.32 21.46 -11.88
CA LEU A 402 2.11 22.56 -11.33
C LEU A 402 1.33 23.27 -10.23
N SER A 403 1.91 23.31 -9.05
CA SER A 403 1.27 23.81 -7.83
C SER A 403 1.61 25.26 -7.56
N THR A 404 0.61 26.05 -7.13
CA THR A 404 0.91 27.24 -6.33
C THR A 404 1.57 26.80 -5.02
N ILE A 405 2.42 27.64 -4.44
CA ILE A 405 2.98 27.37 -3.12
C ILE A 405 2.04 27.88 -2.01
N ILE A 406 2.04 27.15 -0.90
CA ILE A 406 1.26 27.51 0.28
C ILE A 406 1.74 28.86 0.87
N PRO A 407 0.92 29.55 1.69
CA PRO A 407 1.33 30.81 2.31
C PRO A 407 2.58 30.66 3.19
N VAL A 408 3.49 31.61 3.10
CA VAL A 408 4.69 31.71 3.93
C VAL A 408 4.59 33.00 4.76
N LYS A 409 4.59 32.86 6.09
CA LYS A 409 4.44 33.96 7.03
C LYS A 409 5.52 35.05 6.82
N GLY A 410 5.09 36.28 6.63
CA GLY A 410 5.99 37.41 6.40
C GLY A 410 6.54 37.53 4.98
N LYS A 411 6.09 36.68 4.06
CA LYS A 411 6.48 36.66 2.64
C LYS A 411 5.26 36.68 1.69
N GLU A 412 4.12 37.17 2.16
CA GLU A 412 2.82 37.05 1.48
C GLU A 412 2.83 37.69 0.07
N SER A 413 3.49 38.85 -0.08
CA SER A 413 3.58 39.56 -1.37
C SER A 413 4.39 38.77 -2.42
N VAL A 414 5.51 38.17 -2.02
CA VAL A 414 6.37 37.39 -2.90
C VAL A 414 5.67 36.11 -3.30
N VAL A 415 5.02 35.41 -2.33
CA VAL A 415 4.21 34.21 -2.58
C VAL A 415 3.09 34.52 -3.56
N SER A 416 2.34 35.61 -3.36
CA SER A 416 1.23 35.98 -4.25
C SER A 416 1.74 36.29 -5.67
N LEU A 417 2.89 36.93 -5.79
CA LEU A 417 3.50 37.23 -7.10
C LEU A 417 3.94 35.92 -7.81
N LEU A 418 4.59 35.00 -7.10
CA LEU A 418 5.02 33.73 -7.65
C LEU A 418 3.78 32.92 -8.10
N ASN A 419 2.76 32.81 -7.27
CA ASN A 419 1.55 32.05 -7.58
C ASN A 419 0.80 32.63 -8.80
N LEU A 420 0.77 33.95 -8.94
CA LEU A 420 0.26 34.61 -10.15
C LEU A 420 1.08 34.22 -11.40
N LYS A 421 2.41 34.24 -11.31
CA LYS A 421 3.29 33.87 -12.42
C LYS A 421 3.15 32.38 -12.77
N ILE A 422 3.05 31.49 -11.78
CA ILE A 422 2.77 30.06 -11.99
C ILE A 422 1.45 29.86 -12.74
N SER A 423 0.37 30.54 -12.32
CA SER A 423 -0.94 30.45 -12.97
C SER A 423 -0.88 30.88 -14.46
N ARG A 424 -0.16 31.95 -14.76
CA ARG A 424 0.06 32.41 -16.15
C ARG A 424 0.92 31.45 -16.94
N TYR A 425 1.95 30.86 -16.32
CA TYR A 425 2.79 29.86 -16.96
C TYR A 425 1.99 28.64 -17.39
N VAL A 426 1.12 28.12 -16.53
CA VAL A 426 0.23 26.98 -16.85
C VAL A 426 -0.63 27.28 -18.06
N GLN A 427 -1.26 28.47 -18.13
CA GLN A 427 -2.11 28.87 -19.26
C GLN A 427 -1.36 28.91 -20.59
N SER A 428 -0.07 29.27 -20.56
CA SER A 428 0.75 29.44 -21.76
C SER A 428 1.51 28.17 -22.18
N ASN A 429 1.70 27.20 -21.30
CA ASN A 429 2.58 26.06 -21.53
C ASN A 429 1.87 24.69 -21.54
N SER A 430 0.55 24.64 -21.36
CA SER A 430 -0.22 23.40 -21.52
C SER A 430 -0.43 23.09 -23.00
N THR A 431 -0.12 21.86 -23.40
CA THR A 431 -0.36 21.38 -24.79
C THR A 431 -1.30 20.18 -24.76
N ARG A 432 -1.90 19.82 -25.89
CA ARG A 432 -2.78 18.66 -25.98
C ARG A 432 -2.04 17.34 -25.67
N GLN A 433 -0.77 17.24 -26.05
CA GLN A 433 0.05 16.04 -25.83
C GLN A 433 0.62 15.98 -24.41
N CYS A 434 1.09 17.13 -23.90
CA CYS A 434 1.64 17.22 -22.55
C CYS A 434 0.88 18.32 -21.79
N GLN A 435 -0.09 17.89 -21.00
CA GLN A 435 -0.92 18.80 -20.22
C GLN A 435 -0.15 19.32 -19.01
N VAL A 436 -0.17 20.65 -18.85
CA VAL A 436 0.24 21.29 -17.59
C VAL A 436 -1.03 21.84 -16.97
N VAL A 437 -1.37 21.38 -15.77
CA VAL A 437 -2.58 21.78 -15.05
C VAL A 437 -2.21 22.44 -13.73
N LEU A 438 -3.00 23.43 -13.31
CA LEU A 438 -2.78 24.13 -12.05
C LEU A 438 -3.42 23.39 -10.90
N ALA A 439 -2.66 23.16 -9.83
CA ALA A 439 -3.17 22.86 -8.51
C ALA A 439 -2.99 24.08 -7.60
N ASP A 440 -4.04 24.46 -6.86
CA ASP A 440 -3.99 25.65 -6.02
C ASP A 440 -4.23 25.35 -4.53
N PRO A 441 -3.26 24.72 -3.84
CA PRO A 441 -3.34 24.47 -2.41
C PRO A 441 -3.23 25.77 -1.58
N HIS A 442 -2.80 26.89 -2.16
CA HIS A 442 -2.79 28.20 -1.49
C HIS A 442 -4.20 28.63 -1.10
N LYS A 443 -5.18 28.34 -1.97
CA LYS A 443 -6.57 28.69 -1.75
C LYS A 443 -7.16 27.90 -0.57
N GLY A 444 -7.61 28.64 0.45
CA GLY A 444 -8.22 28.02 1.64
C GLY A 444 -7.20 27.50 2.67
N PHE A 445 -5.91 27.73 2.46
CA PHE A 445 -4.87 27.42 3.43
C PHE A 445 -4.75 28.55 4.45
N ASP A 446 -4.81 28.22 5.74
CA ASP A 446 -4.77 29.17 6.87
C ASP A 446 -3.50 28.91 7.70
N VAL A 447 -2.52 29.79 7.60
CA VAL A 447 -1.23 29.67 8.30
C VAL A 447 -1.40 29.51 9.82
N SER A 448 -2.46 30.07 10.40
CA SER A 448 -2.69 29.97 11.85
C SER A 448 -3.20 28.59 12.31
N LYS A 449 -3.71 27.77 11.39
CA LYS A 449 -4.33 26.48 11.67
C LYS A 449 -3.65 25.32 10.96
N ASP A 450 -3.07 25.56 9.79
CA ASP A 450 -2.62 24.52 8.86
C ASP A 450 -1.10 24.33 8.88
N VAL A 451 -0.37 25.12 9.67
CA VAL A 451 1.09 25.07 9.83
C VAL A 451 1.47 24.68 11.24
N SER A 452 2.57 23.97 11.41
CA SER A 452 3.15 23.66 12.70
C SER A 452 3.70 24.91 13.38
N HIS A 453 3.57 25.04 14.72
CA HIS A 453 3.93 26.29 15.45
C HIS A 453 5.40 26.66 15.30
N ASP A 454 6.28 25.68 15.24
CA ASP A 454 7.73 25.85 15.26
C ASP A 454 8.39 25.65 13.88
N ASN A 455 7.61 25.37 12.85
CA ASN A 455 8.11 25.06 11.52
C ASN A 455 7.11 25.57 10.45
N PRO A 456 7.55 26.23 9.37
CA PRO A 456 6.68 26.70 8.29
C PRO A 456 6.02 25.57 7.48
N LEU A 457 6.24 24.32 7.85
CA LEU A 457 5.66 23.15 7.17
C LEU A 457 4.20 22.92 7.55
N PRO A 458 3.42 22.36 6.65
CA PRO A 458 2.04 21.96 6.94
C PRO A 458 1.99 20.96 8.11
N ASN A 459 1.06 21.20 9.04
CA ASN A 459 0.65 20.16 9.98
C ASN A 459 -0.30 19.17 9.30
N ALA A 460 -0.80 18.14 10.02
CA ALA A 460 -1.70 17.15 9.47
C ALA A 460 -2.94 17.72 8.76
N ALA A 461 -3.52 18.82 9.26
CA ALA A 461 -4.67 19.48 8.66
C ALA A 461 -4.30 20.17 7.33
N GLY A 462 -3.19 20.91 7.31
CA GLY A 462 -2.67 21.54 6.10
C GLY A 462 -2.25 20.52 5.05
N ALA A 463 -1.55 19.48 5.46
CA ALA A 463 -1.16 18.37 4.58
C ALA A 463 -2.36 17.67 3.94
N ARG A 464 -3.45 17.42 4.68
CA ARG A 464 -4.70 16.88 4.14
C ARG A 464 -5.36 17.80 3.12
N LYS A 465 -5.33 19.12 3.35
CA LYS A 465 -5.85 20.10 2.39
C LYS A 465 -5.07 20.08 1.08
N MET A 466 -3.73 20.09 1.16
CA MET A 466 -2.87 20.00 -0.02
C MET A 466 -3.12 18.70 -0.78
N ALA A 467 -3.14 17.58 -0.07
CA ALA A 467 -3.40 16.25 -0.63
C ALA A 467 -4.73 16.20 -1.40
N ARG A 468 -5.79 16.78 -0.83
CA ARG A 468 -7.11 16.86 -1.49
C ARG A 468 -7.01 17.60 -2.81
N VAL A 469 -6.39 18.78 -2.83
CA VAL A 469 -6.24 19.58 -4.05
C VAL A 469 -5.46 18.81 -5.12
N PHE A 470 -4.37 18.13 -4.76
CA PHE A 470 -3.58 17.34 -5.72
C PHE A 470 -4.35 16.12 -6.21
N ALA A 471 -4.99 15.37 -5.31
CA ALA A 471 -5.78 14.20 -5.69
C ALA A 471 -6.94 14.58 -6.62
N ASP A 472 -7.69 15.64 -6.30
CA ASP A 472 -8.81 16.12 -7.12
C ASP A 472 -8.34 16.55 -8.53
N VAL A 473 -7.19 17.24 -8.63
CA VAL A 473 -6.62 17.63 -9.93
C VAL A 473 -6.18 16.40 -10.73
N ILE A 474 -5.53 15.43 -10.10
CA ILE A 474 -5.09 14.20 -10.76
C ILE A 474 -6.31 13.38 -11.21
N HIS A 475 -7.31 13.21 -10.35
CA HIS A 475 -8.53 12.46 -10.66
C HIS A 475 -9.31 13.08 -11.83
N ASN A 476 -9.44 14.41 -11.86
CA ASN A 476 -10.16 15.13 -12.92
C ASN A 476 -9.36 15.30 -14.22
N THR A 477 -8.07 15.11 -14.21
CA THR A 477 -7.27 15.00 -15.43
C THR A 477 -7.34 13.55 -15.88
N ASP A 478 -8.08 13.30 -16.98
CA ASP A 478 -8.34 11.98 -17.54
C ASP A 478 -7.07 11.09 -17.54
N LEU A 479 -6.90 10.26 -16.50
CA LEU A 479 -5.85 9.24 -16.41
C LEU A 479 -6.18 8.07 -17.37
N GLU A 480 -7.38 8.05 -17.92
CA GLU A 480 -7.93 6.94 -18.72
C GLU A 480 -7.28 6.77 -20.10
N GLY A 481 -6.48 7.73 -20.57
CA GLY A 481 -5.75 7.59 -21.83
C GLY A 481 -4.64 6.53 -21.80
N GLN A 482 -4.33 5.91 -20.63
CA GLN A 482 -3.28 4.89 -20.48
C GLN A 482 -3.76 3.57 -19.85
N THR A 483 -4.93 3.53 -19.23
CA THR A 483 -5.53 2.28 -18.77
C THR A 483 -6.69 1.95 -19.70
N GLU A 484 -6.51 0.95 -20.59
CA GLU A 484 -7.67 0.25 -21.14
C GLU A 484 -8.50 -0.22 -19.94
N LYS A 485 -9.68 0.35 -19.78
CA LYS A 485 -10.69 -0.19 -18.86
C LYS A 485 -10.87 -1.66 -19.26
N ALA A 486 -10.34 -2.57 -18.45
CA ALA A 486 -10.72 -3.95 -18.53
C ALA A 486 -12.20 -4.01 -18.17
N GLU A 487 -13.08 -3.86 -19.17
CA GLU A 487 -14.50 -4.21 -19.03
C GLU A 487 -14.59 -5.70 -18.70
N ILE A 488 -14.57 -6.00 -17.43
CA ILE A 488 -15.05 -7.29 -16.94
C ILE A 488 -16.57 -7.17 -16.91
N ARG A 489 -17.20 -7.42 -18.05
CA ARG A 489 -18.63 -7.74 -18.08
C ARG A 489 -18.85 -9.03 -17.32
N HIS A 490 -19.78 -8.98 -16.38
CA HIS A 490 -20.26 -10.05 -15.50
C HIS A 490 -20.64 -11.35 -16.24
#